data_68ad17268957213c7b02e7f5c80f27f6
#
_entry.id   68ad17268957213c7b02e7f5c80f27f6
#
_cell.length_a   1.000
_cell.length_b   1.000
_cell.length_c   1.000
_cell.angle_alpha   90.00
_cell.angle_beta   90.00
_cell.angle_gamma   90.00
#
_symmetry.space_group_name_H-M   'P 1'
#
loop_
_entity.id
_entity.type
_entity.pdbx_description
1 polymer ?
#
loop_
_entity_poly.entity_id
_entity_poly.type
_entity_poly.pdbx_seq_one_letter_code
_entity_poly.pdbx_strand_id
1 'polypeptide(L)'
;PDVEAADVKLHWEPYQPNKFEVAQTSQAIVMYSGESKLNGKIAIGEAGMTGAGTLEFASAEVASKKFRFRKEDFKSDTASFAFTARDEVKNDGTKEVAIKTDNVKADVSFKNRQGQFKSNSADSYIEFPVNKYIAYMDELRWYMDKDEVDMNSSMNEIDLIGSRFVSTRPDQDSITF
;
A
#
# COMPACT_ATOMS: atom_id res chain seq x y z
N PRO A 1 -10.45 -13.87 2.53
CA PRO A 1 -11.39 -12.76 2.45
C PRO A 1 -12.63 -13.18 1.69
N ASP A 2 -13.75 -12.63 2.04
CA ASP A 2 -14.94 -12.62 1.23
C ASP A 2 -14.70 -11.65 0.06
N VAL A 3 -15.22 -12.02 -1.09
CA VAL A 3 -15.04 -11.27 -2.34
C VAL A 3 -16.40 -11.12 -3.01
N GLU A 4 -16.77 -9.89 -3.30
CA GLU A 4 -17.97 -9.57 -4.06
C GLU A 4 -17.59 -8.78 -5.31
N ALA A 5 -18.11 -9.23 -6.44
CA ALA A 5 -17.87 -8.57 -7.71
C ALA A 5 -19.14 -8.57 -8.56
N ALA A 6 -19.60 -7.40 -8.92
CA ALA A 6 -20.86 -7.23 -9.68
C ALA A 6 -20.66 -7.40 -11.18
N ASP A 7 -19.53 -7.02 -11.71
CA ASP A 7 -19.25 -7.06 -13.15
C ASP A 7 -17.80 -7.51 -13.36
N VAL A 8 -17.63 -8.82 -13.64
CA VAL A 8 -16.34 -9.44 -13.75
C VAL A 8 -16.24 -10.33 -14.97
N LYS A 9 -15.03 -10.44 -15.49
CA LYS A 9 -14.66 -11.41 -16.49
C LYS A 9 -13.97 -12.59 -15.80
N LEU A 10 -14.59 -13.77 -15.90
CA LEU A 10 -14.01 -15.01 -15.41
C LEU A 10 -13.16 -15.64 -16.53
N HIS A 11 -11.95 -16.04 -16.20
CA HIS A 11 -11.07 -16.81 -17.08
C HIS A 11 -10.66 -18.11 -16.40
N TRP A 12 -10.83 -19.22 -17.13
CA TRP A 12 -10.40 -20.54 -16.70
C TRP A 12 -9.62 -21.23 -17.83
N GLU A 13 -8.48 -21.79 -17.49
CA GLU A 13 -7.65 -22.53 -18.42
C GLU A 13 -7.78 -24.04 -18.19
N PRO A 14 -8.20 -24.83 -19.19
CA PRO A 14 -8.39 -26.30 -19.04
C PRO A 14 -7.12 -27.05 -18.62
N TYR A 15 -5.95 -26.53 -18.98
CA TYR A 15 -4.65 -27.12 -18.64
C TYR A 15 -4.12 -26.71 -17.27
N GLN A 16 -4.79 -25.77 -16.59
CA GLN A 16 -4.56 -25.35 -15.21
C GLN A 16 -5.86 -25.46 -14.42
N PRO A 17 -6.40 -26.66 -14.23
CA PRO A 17 -7.79 -26.87 -13.77
C PRO A 17 -8.07 -26.29 -12.38
N ASN A 18 -7.03 -26.05 -11.60
CA ASN A 18 -7.14 -25.58 -10.22
C ASN A 18 -6.90 -24.05 -10.09
N LYS A 19 -6.94 -23.32 -11.21
CA LYS A 19 -6.72 -21.87 -11.20
C LYS A 19 -7.85 -21.14 -11.92
N PHE A 20 -8.47 -20.19 -11.20
CA PHE A 20 -9.46 -19.27 -11.74
C PHE A 20 -8.95 -17.85 -11.63
N GLU A 21 -9.10 -17.06 -12.68
CA GLU A 21 -8.86 -15.63 -12.68
C GLU A 21 -10.18 -14.87 -12.79
N VAL A 22 -10.34 -13.86 -11.93
CA VAL A 22 -11.46 -12.94 -11.91
C VAL A 22 -10.90 -11.55 -12.13
N ALA A 23 -11.25 -10.91 -13.24
CA ALA A 23 -10.84 -9.53 -13.54
C ALA A 23 -12.06 -8.62 -13.50
N GLN A 24 -11.87 -7.43 -12.93
CA GLN A 24 -12.90 -6.39 -12.99
C GLN A 24 -13.12 -5.95 -14.45
N THR A 25 -14.33 -5.51 -14.76
CA THR A 25 -14.65 -4.88 -16.03
C THR A 25 -15.01 -3.41 -15.88
N SER A 26 -16.03 -3.07 -15.10
CA SER A 26 -16.49 -1.69 -14.90
C SER A 26 -16.46 -1.23 -13.45
N GLN A 27 -16.50 -2.17 -12.50
CA GLN A 27 -16.53 -1.86 -11.07
C GLN A 27 -15.41 -2.58 -10.33
N ALA A 28 -14.89 -1.94 -9.27
CA ALA A 28 -13.89 -2.54 -8.40
C ALA A 28 -14.43 -3.81 -7.72
N ILE A 29 -13.54 -4.75 -7.48
CA ILE A 29 -13.82 -5.97 -6.72
C ILE A 29 -13.85 -5.60 -5.23
N VAL A 30 -14.97 -5.80 -4.57
CA VAL A 30 -15.13 -5.53 -3.14
C VAL A 30 -14.58 -6.70 -2.34
N MET A 31 -13.76 -6.42 -1.33
CA MET A 31 -13.09 -7.42 -0.50
C MET A 31 -13.15 -7.04 0.98
N TYR A 32 -12.90 -8.03 1.86
CA TYR A 32 -12.86 -7.84 3.31
C TYR A 32 -14.13 -7.20 3.86
N SER A 33 -15.29 -7.79 3.51
CA SER A 33 -16.62 -7.32 3.96
C SER A 33 -16.92 -5.86 3.63
N GLY A 34 -16.40 -5.39 2.49
CA GLY A 34 -16.60 -4.02 2.03
C GLY A 34 -15.54 -3.01 2.49
N GLU A 35 -14.59 -3.42 3.32
CA GLU A 35 -13.54 -2.52 3.82
C GLU A 35 -12.52 -2.13 2.74
N SER A 36 -12.42 -2.90 1.66
CA SER A 36 -11.50 -2.59 0.57
C SER A 36 -12.09 -2.81 -0.82
N LYS A 37 -11.51 -2.12 -1.80
CA LYS A 37 -11.87 -2.21 -3.21
C LYS A 37 -10.62 -2.44 -4.05
N LEU A 38 -10.62 -3.52 -4.82
CA LEU A 38 -9.52 -3.85 -5.73
C LEU A 38 -9.88 -3.43 -7.15
N ASN A 39 -9.12 -2.51 -7.70
CA ASN A 39 -9.08 -2.18 -9.11
C ASN A 39 -8.04 -3.06 -9.80
N GLY A 40 -8.47 -4.21 -10.33
CA GLY A 40 -7.53 -5.18 -10.89
C GLY A 40 -8.09 -6.57 -11.06
N LYS A 41 -7.30 -7.58 -10.76
CA LYS A 41 -7.69 -8.98 -10.90
C LYS A 41 -7.29 -9.82 -9.69
N ILE A 42 -8.04 -10.91 -9.49
CA ILE A 42 -7.79 -11.94 -8.50
C ILE A 42 -7.58 -13.27 -9.22
N ALA A 43 -6.68 -14.06 -8.70
CA ALA A 43 -6.51 -15.46 -9.07
C ALA A 43 -6.69 -16.34 -7.84
N ILE A 44 -7.49 -17.40 -7.98
CA ILE A 44 -7.76 -18.39 -6.93
C ILE A 44 -7.18 -19.72 -7.41
N GLY A 45 -6.33 -20.33 -6.59
CA GLY A 45 -5.68 -21.60 -6.90
C GLY A 45 -5.30 -22.36 -5.63
N GLU A 46 -4.56 -23.45 -5.78
CA GLU A 46 -4.13 -24.31 -4.66
C GLU A 46 -3.27 -23.54 -3.62
N ALA A 47 -2.48 -22.59 -4.07
CA ALA A 47 -1.67 -21.74 -3.19
C ALA A 47 -2.47 -20.64 -2.46
N GLY A 48 -3.79 -20.62 -2.64
CA GLY A 48 -4.68 -19.61 -2.08
C GLY A 48 -5.04 -18.50 -3.07
N MET A 49 -5.45 -17.38 -2.55
CA MET A 49 -5.89 -16.21 -3.33
C MET A 49 -4.74 -15.23 -3.53
N THR A 50 -4.50 -14.87 -4.77
CA THR A 50 -3.53 -13.86 -5.18
C THR A 50 -4.22 -12.80 -6.04
N GLY A 51 -3.56 -11.68 -6.28
CA GLY A 51 -4.11 -10.65 -7.17
C GLY A 51 -3.08 -9.64 -7.62
N ALA A 52 -3.51 -8.73 -8.49
CA ALA A 52 -2.72 -7.61 -8.99
C ALA A 52 -3.62 -6.42 -9.26
N GLY A 53 -3.09 -5.22 -9.08
CA GLY A 53 -3.81 -3.98 -9.28
C GLY A 53 -3.62 -3.00 -8.13
N THR A 54 -4.60 -2.13 -7.92
CA THR A 54 -4.62 -1.15 -6.83
C THR A 54 -5.72 -1.50 -5.84
N LEU A 55 -5.36 -1.67 -4.58
CA LEU A 55 -6.28 -1.92 -3.48
C LEU A 55 -6.47 -0.63 -2.68
N GLU A 56 -7.70 -0.17 -2.60
CA GLU A 56 -8.12 1.05 -1.88
C GLU A 56 -8.80 0.66 -0.57
N PHE A 57 -8.43 1.28 0.55
CA PHE A 57 -9.01 1.08 1.88
C PHE A 57 -8.61 2.18 2.85
N ALA A 58 -9.51 2.60 3.73
CA ALA A 58 -9.24 3.53 4.84
C ALA A 58 -8.40 4.76 4.45
N SER A 59 -8.72 5.43 3.34
CA SER A 59 -7.99 6.58 2.76
C SER A 59 -6.57 6.27 2.27
N ALA A 60 -6.23 5.00 2.10
CA ALA A 60 -4.96 4.55 1.54
C ALA A 60 -5.14 3.75 0.26
N GLU A 61 -4.09 3.73 -0.53
CA GLU A 61 -3.98 2.92 -1.73
C GLU A 61 -2.69 2.10 -1.67
N VAL A 62 -2.79 0.82 -2.01
CA VAL A 62 -1.64 -0.05 -2.20
C VAL A 62 -1.71 -0.64 -3.60
N ALA A 63 -0.71 -0.39 -4.43
CA ALA A 63 -0.63 -1.00 -5.75
C ALA A 63 0.46 -2.06 -5.81
N SER A 64 0.15 -3.20 -6.43
CA SER A 64 1.09 -4.31 -6.60
C SER A 64 0.78 -5.16 -7.81
N LYS A 65 1.82 -5.74 -8.38
CA LYS A 65 1.71 -6.78 -9.42
C LYS A 65 1.41 -8.16 -8.83
N LYS A 66 1.57 -8.34 -7.51
CA LYS A 66 1.33 -9.62 -6.85
C LYS A 66 0.97 -9.45 -5.38
N PHE A 67 -0.32 -9.47 -5.09
CA PHE A 67 -0.86 -9.62 -3.75
C PHE A 67 -1.00 -11.09 -3.38
N ARG A 68 -0.86 -11.39 -2.09
CA ARG A 68 -1.27 -12.63 -1.44
C ARG A 68 -2.34 -12.28 -0.40
N PHE A 69 -3.58 -12.65 -0.69
CA PHE A 69 -4.72 -12.36 0.17
C PHE A 69 -4.97 -13.51 1.15
N ARG A 70 -5.22 -13.16 2.41
CA ARG A 70 -5.63 -14.07 3.47
C ARG A 70 -6.94 -13.59 4.07
N LYS A 71 -7.45 -14.32 5.04
CA LYS A 71 -8.77 -14.04 5.64
C LYS A 71 -8.90 -12.60 6.16
N GLU A 72 -7.90 -12.12 6.88
CA GLU A 72 -7.92 -10.83 7.58
C GLU A 72 -6.72 -9.94 7.26
N ASP A 73 -5.88 -10.37 6.33
CA ASP A 73 -4.66 -9.66 5.94
C ASP A 73 -4.33 -9.85 4.46
N PHE A 74 -3.49 -8.99 3.96
CA PHE A 74 -2.81 -9.22 2.68
C PHE A 74 -1.33 -8.85 2.77
N LYS A 75 -0.53 -9.45 1.89
CA LYS A 75 0.90 -9.19 1.77
C LYS A 75 1.31 -9.01 0.33
N SER A 76 2.35 -8.21 0.15
CA SER A 76 3.04 -8.08 -1.14
C SER A 76 4.54 -7.93 -0.91
N ASP A 77 5.35 -8.57 -1.75
CA ASP A 77 6.81 -8.44 -1.69
C ASP A 77 7.30 -7.15 -2.35
N THR A 78 6.50 -6.59 -3.27
CA THR A 78 6.78 -5.33 -3.94
C THR A 78 5.49 -4.57 -4.19
N ALA A 79 5.36 -3.43 -3.54
CA ALA A 79 4.19 -2.58 -3.64
C ALA A 79 4.59 -1.11 -3.63
N SER A 80 3.68 -0.26 -4.10
CA SER A 80 3.63 1.16 -3.76
C SER A 80 2.53 1.40 -2.73
N PHE A 81 2.73 2.38 -1.88
CA PHE A 81 1.76 2.81 -0.87
C PHE A 81 1.56 4.32 -0.98
N ALA A 82 0.30 4.74 -0.93
CA ALA A 82 -0.08 6.14 -0.82
C ALA A 82 -1.18 6.29 0.24
N PHE A 83 -1.08 7.32 1.04
CA PHE A 83 -2.06 7.70 2.05
C PHE A 83 -2.51 9.13 1.82
N THR A 84 -3.82 9.34 1.88
CA THR A 84 -4.47 10.63 1.72
C THR A 84 -5.05 11.06 3.06
N ALA A 85 -4.60 12.18 3.60
CA ALA A 85 -5.14 12.70 4.86
C ALA A 85 -6.63 13.00 4.74
N ARG A 86 -7.40 12.68 5.79
CA ARG A 86 -8.87 12.75 5.76
C ARG A 86 -9.39 14.17 5.60
N ASP A 87 -8.68 15.14 6.15
CA ASP A 87 -9.14 16.52 6.27
C ASP A 87 -8.59 17.47 5.19
N GLU A 88 -7.68 16.99 4.34
CA GLU A 88 -7.08 17.82 3.29
C GLU A 88 -7.75 17.59 1.94
N VAL A 89 -8.79 18.36 1.70
CA VAL A 89 -9.47 18.41 0.39
C VAL A 89 -9.07 19.73 -0.30
N LYS A 90 -8.52 19.64 -1.50
CA LYS A 90 -8.25 20.82 -2.34
C LYS A 90 -9.54 21.53 -2.74
N ASN A 91 -9.42 22.79 -3.16
CA ASN A 91 -10.53 23.61 -3.63
C ASN A 91 -11.28 23.01 -4.84
N ASP A 92 -10.65 22.08 -5.56
CA ASP A 92 -11.23 21.34 -6.69
C ASP A 92 -11.90 20.03 -6.28
N GLY A 93 -11.97 19.72 -4.96
CA GLY A 93 -12.53 18.50 -4.42
C GLY A 93 -11.61 17.29 -4.47
N THR A 94 -10.37 17.42 -4.96
CA THR A 94 -9.39 16.34 -4.93
C THR A 94 -8.73 16.24 -3.55
N LYS A 95 -8.50 15.00 -3.12
CA LYS A 95 -7.77 14.74 -1.88
C LYS A 95 -6.26 14.79 -2.15
N GLU A 96 -5.52 15.38 -1.25
CA GLU A 96 -4.08 15.50 -1.37
C GLU A 96 -3.37 14.29 -0.73
N VAL A 97 -2.41 13.71 -1.46
CA VAL A 97 -1.60 12.61 -0.96
C VAL A 97 -0.64 13.16 0.10
N ALA A 98 -0.82 12.72 1.34
CA ALA A 98 0.00 13.15 2.47
C ALA A 98 1.33 12.38 2.53
N ILE A 99 1.29 11.06 2.22
CA ILE A 99 2.43 10.16 2.29
C ILE A 99 2.40 9.24 1.07
N LYS A 100 3.55 9.02 0.45
CA LYS A 100 3.72 7.96 -0.56
C LYS A 100 5.10 7.33 -0.49
N THR A 101 5.18 6.06 -0.85
CA THR A 101 6.43 5.32 -0.99
C THR A 101 6.28 4.21 -2.03
N ASP A 102 7.38 3.86 -2.65
CA ASP A 102 7.46 2.82 -3.66
C ASP A 102 8.47 1.74 -3.28
N ASN A 103 8.38 0.60 -3.95
CA ASN A 103 9.28 -0.53 -3.78
C ASN A 103 9.40 -1.00 -2.34
N VAL A 104 8.26 -1.23 -1.70
CA VAL A 104 8.18 -1.71 -0.31
C VAL A 104 7.55 -3.10 -0.24
N LYS A 105 7.92 -3.88 0.77
CA LYS A 105 7.13 -5.02 1.23
C LYS A 105 5.96 -4.49 2.02
N ALA A 106 4.75 -4.88 1.63
CA ALA A 106 3.53 -4.54 2.34
C ALA A 106 3.02 -5.75 3.15
N ASP A 107 2.67 -5.51 4.41
CA ASP A 107 1.97 -6.43 5.31
C ASP A 107 0.84 -5.65 5.98
N VAL A 108 -0.38 -5.89 5.55
CA VAL A 108 -1.55 -5.11 5.98
C VAL A 108 -2.57 -6.03 6.64
N SER A 109 -2.92 -5.71 7.89
CA SER A 109 -3.88 -6.46 8.69
C SER A 109 -5.12 -5.61 8.98
N PHE A 110 -6.25 -6.02 8.45
CA PHE A 110 -7.56 -5.44 8.76
C PHE A 110 -7.98 -5.74 10.20
N LYS A 111 -7.60 -6.91 10.72
CA LYS A 111 -7.86 -7.27 12.12
C LYS A 111 -7.16 -6.35 13.11
N ASN A 112 -5.90 -6.05 12.87
CA ASN A 112 -5.09 -5.20 13.76
C ASN A 112 -5.19 -3.72 13.38
N ARG A 113 -5.93 -3.38 12.31
CA ARG A 113 -6.13 -2.02 11.82
C ARG A 113 -4.83 -1.29 11.53
N GLN A 114 -3.84 -2.00 10.94
CA GLN A 114 -2.52 -1.43 10.66
C GLN A 114 -1.90 -2.00 9.38
N GLY A 115 -1.06 -1.18 8.75
CA GLY A 115 -0.18 -1.57 7.65
C GLY A 115 1.28 -1.36 8.02
N GLN A 116 2.13 -2.33 7.68
CA GLN A 116 3.58 -2.25 7.81
C GLN A 116 4.20 -2.29 6.42
N PHE A 117 5.05 -1.32 6.14
CA PHE A 117 5.71 -1.18 4.85
C PHE A 117 7.21 -1.11 5.09
N LYS A 118 7.94 -2.12 4.58
CA LYS A 118 9.39 -2.21 4.69
C LYS A 118 10.06 -1.93 3.36
N SER A 119 11.05 -1.09 3.36
CA SER A 119 11.87 -0.82 2.18
C SER A 119 12.52 -2.10 1.63
N ASN A 120 12.54 -2.24 0.32
CA ASN A 120 13.29 -3.28 -0.38
C ASN A 120 14.71 -2.83 -0.80
N SER A 121 15.04 -1.55 -0.62
CA SER A 121 16.30 -0.96 -1.04
C SER A 121 16.74 0.11 -0.05
N ALA A 122 18.05 0.24 0.16
CA ALA A 122 18.62 1.31 0.99
C ALA A 122 18.35 2.73 0.43
N ASP A 123 18.09 2.83 -0.87
CA ASP A 123 17.77 4.09 -1.54
C ASP A 123 16.27 4.43 -1.53
N SER A 124 15.45 3.57 -0.94
CA SER A 124 14.01 3.83 -0.84
C SER A 124 13.75 4.98 0.14
N TYR A 125 12.76 5.78 -0.18
CA TYR A 125 12.34 6.90 0.64
C TYR A 125 10.82 6.97 0.75
N ILE A 126 10.38 7.66 1.78
CA ILE A 126 9.00 8.05 2.00
C ILE A 126 8.90 9.52 1.59
N GLU A 127 7.98 9.84 0.70
CA GLU A 127 7.71 11.21 0.28
C GLU A 127 6.50 11.76 1.02
N PHE A 128 6.62 13.02 1.48
CA PHE A 128 5.56 13.83 2.07
C PHE A 128 5.25 14.99 1.10
N PRO A 129 4.40 14.78 0.08
CA PRO A 129 4.21 15.75 -1.00
C PRO A 129 3.67 17.09 -0.51
N VAL A 130 2.76 17.09 0.47
CA VAL A 130 2.18 18.29 1.07
C VAL A 130 3.25 19.13 1.74
N ASN A 131 4.10 18.48 2.53
CA ASN A 131 5.13 19.14 3.31
C ASN A 131 6.41 19.42 2.51
N LYS A 132 6.54 18.82 1.33
CA LYS A 132 7.71 18.89 0.45
C LYS A 132 8.99 18.38 1.12
N TYR A 133 8.89 17.21 1.74
CA TYR A 133 10.00 16.49 2.34
C TYR A 133 10.07 15.05 1.82
N ILE A 134 11.25 14.48 1.84
CA ILE A 134 11.49 13.05 1.72
C ILE A 134 12.23 12.55 2.97
N ALA A 135 11.92 11.32 3.39
CA ALA A 135 12.56 10.67 4.52
C ALA A 135 13.11 9.32 4.09
N TYR A 136 14.40 9.08 4.33
CA TYR A 136 15.02 7.78 4.11
C TYR A 136 14.86 6.94 5.38
N MET A 137 14.06 5.89 5.28
CA MET A 137 13.71 5.01 6.39
C MET A 137 13.47 3.58 5.91
N ASP A 138 13.69 2.62 6.79
CA ASP A 138 13.54 1.21 6.44
C ASP A 138 12.12 0.69 6.62
N GLU A 139 11.37 1.29 7.53
CA GLU A 139 10.03 0.82 7.88
C GLU A 139 9.09 1.98 8.19
N LEU A 140 7.91 1.91 7.58
CA LEU A 140 6.75 2.74 7.88
C LEU A 140 5.65 1.86 8.46
N ARG A 141 5.09 2.23 9.60
CA ARG A 141 3.88 1.64 10.16
C ARG A 141 2.76 2.67 10.16
N TRP A 142 1.66 2.33 9.52
CA TRP A 142 0.49 3.17 9.39
C TRP A 142 -0.70 2.57 10.13
N TYR A 143 -1.48 3.40 10.81
CA TYR A 143 -2.67 3.00 11.56
C TYR A 143 -3.93 3.45 10.84
N MET A 144 -4.82 2.50 10.49
CA MET A 144 -6.01 2.74 9.66
C MET A 144 -7.03 3.67 10.31
N ASP A 145 -7.11 3.67 11.63
CA ASP A 145 -8.11 4.43 12.40
C ASP A 145 -7.57 5.73 12.96
N LYS A 146 -6.31 6.02 12.71
CA LYS A 146 -5.60 7.21 13.15
C LYS A 146 -4.88 7.86 11.97
N ASP A 147 -4.75 9.16 11.99
CA ASP A 147 -3.92 9.90 11.03
C ASP A 147 -2.46 9.94 11.52
N GLU A 148 -1.96 8.79 11.97
CA GLU A 148 -0.63 8.62 12.56
C GLU A 148 0.16 7.57 11.79
N VAL A 149 1.46 7.83 11.69
CA VAL A 149 2.44 6.91 11.16
C VAL A 149 3.65 6.85 12.09
N ASP A 150 4.15 5.65 12.32
CA ASP A 150 5.44 5.42 12.96
C ASP A 150 6.48 5.13 11.88
N MET A 151 7.60 5.78 11.96
CA MET A 151 8.72 5.59 11.06
C MET A 151 9.91 5.08 11.87
N ASN A 152 10.43 3.92 11.48
CA ASN A 152 11.54 3.28 12.16
C ASN A 152 12.71 3.05 11.18
N SER A 153 13.92 3.27 11.68
CA SER A 153 15.12 2.76 11.06
C SER A 153 15.50 1.45 11.74
N SER A 154 15.77 0.40 10.98
CA SER A 154 16.24 -0.89 11.50
C SER A 154 17.74 -0.90 11.75
N MET A 155 18.46 0.20 11.51
CA MET A 155 19.88 0.30 11.71
C MET A 155 20.21 0.33 13.20
N ASN A 156 21.14 -0.55 13.60
CA ASN A 156 21.73 -0.54 14.94
C ASN A 156 22.42 0.80 15.20
N GLU A 157 22.48 1.22 16.46
CA GLU A 157 23.07 2.49 16.94
C GLU A 157 24.49 2.82 16.43
N ILE A 158 25.15 1.89 15.76
CA ILE A 158 26.52 2.06 15.23
C ILE A 158 26.53 2.70 13.84
N ASP A 159 25.44 2.61 13.08
CA ASP A 159 25.31 3.21 11.73
C ASP A 159 24.38 4.42 11.77
N LEU A 160 24.79 5.45 12.47
CA LEU A 160 24.10 6.75 12.62
C LEU A 160 23.97 7.58 11.31
N ILE A 161 24.10 6.96 10.16
CA ILE A 161 23.81 7.58 8.85
C ILE A 161 22.36 7.34 8.42
N GLY A 162 21.48 7.09 9.39
CA GLY A 162 20.27 6.38 9.12
C GLY A 162 19.11 7.22 8.60
N SER A 163 18.44 7.90 9.45
CA SER A 163 17.19 8.57 9.10
C SER A 163 17.43 10.03 8.73
N ARG A 164 17.15 10.38 7.50
CA ARG A 164 17.38 11.73 7.00
C ARG A 164 16.10 12.27 6.37
N PHE A 165 15.62 13.42 6.86
CA PHE A 165 14.63 14.21 6.18
C PHE A 165 15.32 15.19 5.24
N VAL A 166 14.91 15.19 3.99
CA VAL A 166 15.43 16.10 2.97
C VAL A 166 14.30 16.94 2.43
N SER A 167 14.47 18.27 2.50
CA SER A 167 13.54 19.18 1.87
C SER A 167 13.59 19.05 0.35
N THR A 168 12.45 19.00 -0.29
CA THR A 168 12.31 19.09 -1.74
C THR A 168 12.10 20.52 -2.22
N ARG A 169 12.17 21.51 -1.32
CA ARG A 169 12.14 22.93 -1.65
C ARG A 169 13.54 23.40 -2.01
N PRO A 170 13.71 24.20 -3.09
CA PRO A 170 15.04 24.63 -3.57
C PRO A 170 15.82 25.50 -2.55
N ASP A 171 15.14 26.08 -1.58
CA ASP A 171 15.63 27.12 -0.68
C ASP A 171 15.75 26.66 0.80
N GLN A 172 15.58 25.37 1.06
CA GLN A 172 15.65 24.84 2.41
C GLN A 172 16.75 23.78 2.58
N ASP A 173 17.47 23.87 3.67
CA ASP A 173 18.51 22.92 4.05
C ASP A 173 17.92 21.59 4.54
N SER A 174 18.70 20.52 4.39
CA SER A 174 18.37 19.20 4.89
C SER A 174 18.49 19.14 6.42
N ILE A 175 17.52 18.51 7.08
CA ILE A 175 17.62 18.23 8.52
C ILE A 175 18.11 16.80 8.69
N THR A 176 19.22 16.62 9.39
CA THR A 176 19.77 15.31 9.76
C THR A 176 19.55 15.10 11.24
N PHE A 177 18.98 13.94 11.61
CA PHE A 177 18.78 13.53 13.01
C PHE A 177 19.71 12.40 13.36
#